data_edb36df74fb068307f26e6394b1f5003
#
_entry.id   edb36df74fb068307f26e6394b1f5003
#
_cell.length_a   1.000
_cell.length_b   1.000
_cell.length_c   1.000
_cell.angle_alpha   90.00
_cell.angle_beta   90.00
_cell.angle_gamma   90.00
#
_symmetry.space_group_name_H-M   'P 1'
#
loop_
_entity.id
_entity.type
_entity.pdbx_description
1 polymer ?
#
loop_
_entity_poly.entity_id
_entity_poly.type
_entity_poly.pdbx_seq_one_letter_code
_entity_poly.pdbx_strand_id
1 'polypeptide(L)'
;MDTKLKGRVALVTGGATGIGKACALALAREGARVIISGRRAHVGEAAVGEIRAAGGEARFVRADVGRRADVESLIAQTVAAYGQLDFAVNNAGIEGPAFVPIADYPEEAWDDVLNINLKGLWLCMKYEIPHLLKQPGAAIVNVSSVGGVNGSALGVAYHASKHGVIGITRAAAVEYGGKGLRVNAVAPGSFHTDMSHRLFPSTMHDAVAASSPMGRWGELDEIASAVVWLCSPGAGFVNGHTLAVDGGYLIH
;
A
#
# COMPACT_ATOMS: atom_id res chain seq x y z
N MET A 1 14.75 -16.48 4.29
CA MET A 1 13.44 -17.08 4.69
C MET A 1 12.81 -17.58 3.39
N ASP A 2 12.36 -18.83 3.32
CA ASP A 2 11.61 -19.29 2.13
C ASP A 2 10.19 -18.69 2.21
N THR A 3 9.94 -17.64 1.45
CA THR A 3 8.67 -16.91 1.46
C THR A 3 7.56 -17.63 0.70
N LYS A 4 7.90 -18.66 -0.10
CA LYS A 4 6.97 -19.43 -0.96
C LYS A 4 6.12 -18.55 -1.88
N LEU A 5 6.67 -17.43 -2.37
CA LEU A 5 5.96 -16.53 -3.29
C LEU A 5 6.20 -16.86 -4.77
N LYS A 6 7.13 -17.79 -5.07
CA LYS A 6 7.48 -18.17 -6.45
C LYS A 6 6.26 -18.63 -7.24
N GLY A 7 6.02 -17.99 -8.38
CA GLY A 7 4.89 -18.27 -9.28
C GLY A 7 3.53 -17.72 -8.81
N ARG A 8 3.45 -17.15 -7.61
CA ARG A 8 2.26 -16.46 -7.12
C ARG A 8 2.09 -15.11 -7.83
N VAL A 9 0.89 -14.59 -7.84
CA VAL A 9 0.55 -13.32 -8.50
C VAL A 9 0.23 -12.26 -7.46
N ALA A 10 0.93 -11.13 -7.53
CA ALA A 10 0.72 -9.98 -6.68
C ALA A 10 0.26 -8.77 -7.49
N LEU A 11 -0.75 -8.06 -7.00
CA LEU A 11 -1.17 -6.75 -7.49
C LEU A 11 -0.70 -5.67 -6.51
N VAL A 12 -0.06 -4.62 -7.02
CA VAL A 12 0.36 -3.46 -6.21
C VAL A 12 -0.22 -2.18 -6.81
N THR A 13 -1.19 -1.58 -6.13
CA THR A 13 -1.73 -0.28 -6.55
C THR A 13 -0.79 0.86 -6.15
N GLY A 14 -0.62 1.86 -7.03
CA GLY A 14 0.41 2.88 -6.83
C GLY A 14 1.82 2.31 -6.87
N GLY A 15 2.03 1.19 -7.58
CA GLY A 15 3.27 0.42 -7.63
C GLY A 15 4.38 1.01 -8.49
N ALA A 16 4.21 2.22 -9.01
CA ALA A 16 5.19 2.83 -9.92
C ALA A 16 6.24 3.70 -9.22
N THR A 17 6.02 4.11 -7.97
CA THR A 17 6.93 4.99 -7.20
C THR A 17 6.91 4.66 -5.71
N GLY A 18 7.89 5.16 -4.97
CA GLY A 18 7.96 5.12 -3.51
C GLY A 18 7.76 3.72 -2.91
N ILE A 19 6.98 3.64 -1.84
CA ILE A 19 6.71 2.39 -1.10
C ILE A 19 6.11 1.32 -2.03
N GLY A 20 5.17 1.70 -2.90
CA GLY A 20 4.55 0.73 -3.81
C GLY A 20 5.55 0.10 -4.77
N LYS A 21 6.48 0.88 -5.36
CA LYS A 21 7.55 0.35 -6.22
C LYS A 21 8.50 -0.56 -5.45
N ALA A 22 8.88 -0.20 -4.25
CA ALA A 22 9.73 -1.03 -3.40
C ALA A 22 9.06 -2.36 -3.06
N CYS A 23 7.77 -2.34 -2.71
CA CYS A 23 7.00 -3.57 -2.48
C CYS A 23 6.93 -4.44 -3.74
N ALA A 24 6.69 -3.85 -4.92
CA ALA A 24 6.64 -4.58 -6.18
C ALA A 24 7.98 -5.24 -6.52
N LEU A 25 9.09 -4.53 -6.34
CA LEU A 25 10.45 -5.05 -6.50
C LEU A 25 10.72 -6.20 -5.53
N ALA A 26 10.40 -6.04 -4.25
CA ALA A 26 10.64 -7.06 -3.23
C ALA A 26 9.82 -8.32 -3.49
N LEU A 27 8.53 -8.20 -3.82
CA LEU A 27 7.67 -9.33 -4.19
C LEU A 27 8.21 -10.07 -5.44
N ALA A 28 8.69 -9.32 -6.44
CA ALA A 28 9.27 -9.91 -7.64
C ALA A 28 10.61 -10.64 -7.36
N ARG A 29 11.46 -10.10 -6.47
CA ARG A 29 12.70 -10.78 -6.02
C ARG A 29 12.43 -12.12 -5.33
N GLU A 30 11.28 -12.24 -4.65
CA GLU A 30 10.80 -13.49 -4.05
C GLU A 30 10.11 -14.43 -5.08
N GLY A 31 10.13 -14.08 -6.35
CA GLY A 31 9.64 -14.88 -7.47
C GLY A 31 8.14 -14.75 -7.74
N ALA A 32 7.47 -13.76 -7.17
CA ALA A 32 6.10 -13.44 -7.54
C ALA A 32 6.05 -12.78 -8.94
N ARG A 33 4.97 -13.05 -9.69
CA ARG A 33 4.61 -12.30 -10.89
C ARG A 33 3.80 -11.08 -10.48
N VAL A 34 4.25 -9.88 -10.83
CA VAL A 34 3.71 -8.65 -10.27
C VAL A 34 2.93 -7.84 -11.32
N ILE A 35 1.72 -7.44 -10.99
CA ILE A 35 1.03 -6.35 -11.67
C ILE A 35 1.20 -5.10 -10.83
N ILE A 36 1.69 -4.03 -11.44
CA ILE A 36 1.68 -2.70 -10.82
C ILE A 36 0.66 -1.81 -11.50
N SER A 37 -0.01 -0.95 -10.76
CA SER A 37 -0.94 0.00 -11.34
C SER A 37 -0.69 1.43 -10.90
N GLY A 38 -1.17 2.37 -11.71
CA GLY A 38 -1.09 3.80 -11.46
C GLY A 38 -1.65 4.61 -12.63
N ARG A 39 -1.72 5.93 -12.48
CA ARG A 39 -2.32 6.81 -13.49
C ARG A 39 -1.34 7.18 -14.62
N ARG A 40 -0.04 7.21 -14.34
CA ARG A 40 1.01 7.69 -15.26
C ARG A 40 1.67 6.50 -15.96
N ALA A 41 1.29 6.25 -17.22
CA ALA A 41 1.78 5.08 -17.97
C ALA A 41 3.30 5.05 -18.10
N HIS A 42 3.94 6.16 -18.49
CA HIS A 42 5.39 6.22 -18.69
C HIS A 42 6.19 5.90 -17.41
N VAL A 43 5.68 6.32 -16.21
CA VAL A 43 6.31 6.01 -14.92
C VAL A 43 6.11 4.52 -14.58
N GLY A 44 4.93 3.98 -14.87
CA GLY A 44 4.63 2.58 -14.65
C GLY A 44 5.47 1.65 -15.51
N GLU A 45 5.62 1.95 -16.80
CA GLU A 45 6.46 1.15 -17.70
C GLU A 45 7.94 1.23 -17.32
N ALA A 46 8.44 2.39 -16.88
CA ALA A 46 9.80 2.51 -16.37
C ALA A 46 10.01 1.61 -15.13
N ALA A 47 9.07 1.61 -14.17
CA ALA A 47 9.14 0.73 -13.01
C ALA A 47 9.10 -0.77 -13.38
N VAL A 48 8.30 -1.15 -14.38
CA VAL A 48 8.32 -2.52 -14.92
C VAL A 48 9.68 -2.85 -15.51
N GLY A 49 10.32 -1.91 -16.22
CA GLY A 49 11.67 -2.07 -16.74
C GLY A 49 12.70 -2.35 -15.63
N GLU A 50 12.63 -1.61 -14.52
CA GLU A 50 13.50 -1.82 -13.35
C GLU A 50 13.28 -3.22 -12.72
N ILE A 51 12.02 -3.64 -12.55
CA ILE A 51 11.69 -4.96 -11.99
C ILE A 51 12.23 -6.08 -12.88
N ARG A 52 12.05 -5.96 -14.20
CA ARG A 52 12.56 -6.95 -15.16
C ARG A 52 14.09 -6.98 -15.23
N ALA A 53 14.74 -5.82 -15.16
CA ALA A 53 16.21 -5.73 -15.10
C ALA A 53 16.77 -6.39 -13.83
N ALA A 54 16.01 -6.40 -12.73
CA ALA A 54 16.34 -7.13 -11.51
C ALA A 54 16.00 -8.64 -11.56
N GLY A 55 15.58 -9.16 -12.72
CA GLY A 55 15.23 -10.57 -12.93
C GLY A 55 13.81 -10.97 -12.55
N GLY A 56 12.96 -10.01 -12.21
CA GLY A 56 11.56 -10.23 -11.85
C GLY A 56 10.62 -10.24 -13.08
N GLU A 57 9.40 -10.71 -12.88
CA GLU A 57 8.33 -10.66 -13.87
C GLU A 57 7.28 -9.63 -13.45
N ALA A 58 7.07 -8.60 -14.28
CA ALA A 58 6.08 -7.56 -13.99
C ALA A 58 5.38 -7.06 -15.26
N ARG A 59 4.15 -6.52 -15.06
CA ARG A 59 3.38 -5.77 -16.06
C ARG A 59 2.78 -4.54 -15.42
N PHE A 60 2.55 -3.52 -16.21
CA PHE A 60 1.84 -2.32 -15.79
C PHE A 60 0.41 -2.32 -16.36
N VAL A 61 -0.55 -1.91 -15.52
CA VAL A 61 -1.93 -1.65 -15.95
C VAL A 61 -2.30 -0.23 -15.49
N ARG A 62 -2.66 0.63 -16.45
CA ARG A 62 -3.10 1.99 -16.12
C ARG A 62 -4.46 1.92 -15.42
N ALA A 63 -4.56 2.48 -14.21
CA ALA A 63 -5.81 2.59 -13.48
C ALA A 63 -5.78 3.78 -12.51
N ASP A 64 -6.93 4.43 -12.36
CA ASP A 64 -7.22 5.35 -11.28
C ASP A 64 -8.14 4.66 -10.27
N VAL A 65 -7.62 4.40 -9.05
CA VAL A 65 -8.39 3.68 -8.01
C VAL A 65 -9.63 4.45 -7.54
N GLY A 66 -9.67 5.78 -7.73
CA GLY A 66 -10.86 6.59 -7.49
C GLY A 66 -12.02 6.33 -8.47
N ARG A 67 -11.78 5.57 -9.55
CA ARG A 67 -12.76 5.27 -10.59
C ARG A 67 -13.10 3.79 -10.61
N ARG A 68 -14.34 3.46 -10.25
CA ARG A 68 -14.82 2.08 -10.21
C ARG A 68 -14.49 1.28 -11.48
N ALA A 69 -14.77 1.83 -12.65
CA ALA A 69 -14.55 1.13 -13.92
C ALA A 69 -13.07 0.79 -14.16
N ASP A 70 -12.15 1.67 -13.74
CA ASP A 70 -10.72 1.42 -13.85
C ASP A 70 -10.29 0.29 -12.91
N VAL A 71 -10.84 0.22 -11.69
CA VAL A 71 -10.56 -0.85 -10.73
C VAL A 71 -11.09 -2.20 -11.23
N GLU A 72 -12.34 -2.25 -11.72
CA GLU A 72 -12.91 -3.46 -12.32
C GLU A 72 -12.01 -3.96 -13.48
N SER A 73 -11.61 -3.06 -14.37
CA SER A 73 -10.73 -3.36 -15.50
C SER A 73 -9.33 -3.83 -15.03
N LEU A 74 -8.76 -3.21 -14.00
CA LEU A 74 -7.47 -3.59 -13.44
C LEU A 74 -7.48 -5.04 -12.95
N ILE A 75 -8.49 -5.42 -12.17
CA ILE A 75 -8.60 -6.77 -11.64
C ILE A 75 -8.83 -7.79 -12.77
N ALA A 76 -9.72 -7.47 -13.72
CA ALA A 76 -9.96 -8.32 -14.89
C ALA A 76 -8.68 -8.56 -15.71
N GLN A 77 -7.89 -7.50 -15.97
CA GLN A 77 -6.62 -7.59 -16.68
C GLN A 77 -5.55 -8.37 -15.87
N THR A 78 -5.51 -8.22 -14.54
CA THR A 78 -4.62 -8.98 -13.67
C THR A 78 -4.88 -10.48 -13.81
N VAL A 79 -6.15 -10.88 -13.68
CA VAL A 79 -6.55 -12.28 -13.78
C VAL A 79 -6.36 -12.81 -15.23
N ALA A 80 -6.67 -12.01 -16.25
CA ALA A 80 -6.44 -12.41 -17.64
C ALA A 80 -4.94 -12.62 -17.95
N ALA A 81 -4.05 -11.82 -17.33
CA ALA A 81 -2.62 -11.89 -17.57
C ALA A 81 -1.95 -13.15 -16.96
N TYR A 82 -2.44 -13.61 -15.79
CA TYR A 82 -1.75 -14.63 -15.00
C TYR A 82 -2.66 -15.76 -14.48
N GLY A 83 -3.98 -15.70 -14.76
CA GLY A 83 -4.94 -16.74 -14.39
C GLY A 83 -5.40 -16.71 -12.91
N GLN A 84 -4.74 -15.93 -12.06
CA GLN A 84 -5.00 -15.90 -10.61
C GLN A 84 -4.63 -14.55 -10.00
N LEU A 85 -5.03 -14.36 -8.74
CA LEU A 85 -4.56 -13.28 -7.86
C LEU A 85 -4.38 -13.86 -6.46
N ASP A 86 -3.16 -13.80 -5.94
CA ASP A 86 -2.78 -14.38 -4.65
C ASP A 86 -2.57 -13.33 -3.57
N PHE A 87 -1.99 -12.19 -3.95
CA PHE A 87 -1.67 -11.11 -3.03
C PHE A 87 -2.10 -9.76 -3.59
N ALA A 88 -2.63 -8.91 -2.73
CA ALA A 88 -2.92 -7.53 -3.07
C ALA A 88 -2.23 -6.59 -2.08
N VAL A 89 -1.50 -5.60 -2.61
CA VAL A 89 -0.91 -4.50 -1.84
C VAL A 89 -1.63 -3.21 -2.24
N ASN A 90 -2.56 -2.77 -1.43
CA ASN A 90 -3.35 -1.56 -1.66
C ASN A 90 -2.60 -0.36 -1.11
N ASN A 91 -1.74 0.24 -1.96
CA ASN A 91 -0.82 1.31 -1.58
C ASN A 91 -1.19 2.67 -2.20
N ALA A 92 -1.96 2.71 -3.29
CA ALA A 92 -2.31 3.97 -3.95
C ALA A 92 -2.92 5.00 -2.97
N GLY A 93 -2.40 6.22 -2.99
CA GLY A 93 -2.87 7.29 -2.12
C GLY A 93 -2.26 8.64 -2.47
N ILE A 94 -2.88 9.69 -1.92
CA ILE A 94 -2.44 11.08 -1.99
C ILE A 94 -2.43 11.70 -0.60
N GLU A 95 -1.63 12.74 -0.41
CA GLU A 95 -1.53 13.47 0.86
C GLU A 95 -2.64 14.51 1.07
N GLY A 96 -3.11 15.13 -0.02
CA GLY A 96 -3.95 16.33 0.05
C GLY A 96 -3.18 17.56 0.57
N PRO A 97 -3.86 18.69 0.81
CA PRO A 97 -3.27 19.87 1.46
C PRO A 97 -2.79 19.54 2.87
N ALA A 98 -1.51 19.81 3.14
CA ALA A 98 -0.91 19.61 4.46
C ALA A 98 -0.88 20.92 5.24
N PHE A 99 -0.90 20.82 6.57
CA PHE A 99 -0.78 21.95 7.51
C PHE A 99 -1.92 22.98 7.39
N VAL A 100 -3.08 22.58 6.83
CA VAL A 100 -4.28 23.39 6.76
C VAL A 100 -5.18 23.05 7.97
N PRO A 101 -5.59 24.03 8.80
CA PRO A 101 -6.51 23.80 9.91
C PRO A 101 -7.83 23.18 9.44
N ILE A 102 -8.47 22.42 10.33
CA ILE A 102 -9.71 21.70 10.01
C ILE A 102 -10.82 22.62 9.50
N ALA A 103 -10.95 23.82 10.10
CA ALA A 103 -11.98 24.78 9.74
C ALA A 103 -11.77 25.40 8.35
N ASP A 104 -10.54 25.40 7.85
CA ASP A 104 -10.15 26.03 6.58
C ASP A 104 -9.87 24.98 5.49
N TYR A 105 -10.06 23.68 5.80
CA TYR A 105 -9.70 22.60 4.88
C TYR A 105 -10.69 22.58 3.69
N PRO A 106 -10.21 22.62 2.41
CA PRO A 106 -11.08 22.66 1.25
C PRO A 106 -11.92 21.39 1.12
N GLU A 107 -13.23 21.51 0.90
CA GLU A 107 -14.15 20.37 0.74
C GLU A 107 -13.77 19.48 -0.46
N GLU A 108 -13.39 20.08 -1.60
CA GLU A 108 -12.96 19.33 -2.77
C GLU A 108 -11.71 18.47 -2.49
N ALA A 109 -10.76 19.01 -1.72
CA ALA A 109 -9.56 18.26 -1.35
C ALA A 109 -9.89 17.14 -0.35
N TRP A 110 -10.85 17.36 0.54
CA TRP A 110 -11.38 16.31 1.41
C TRP A 110 -11.97 15.16 0.59
N ASP A 111 -12.85 15.47 -0.35
CA ASP A 111 -13.49 14.48 -1.21
C ASP A 111 -12.47 13.71 -2.05
N ASP A 112 -11.49 14.38 -2.63
CA ASP A 112 -10.43 13.75 -3.42
C ASP A 112 -9.61 12.77 -2.58
N VAL A 113 -9.18 13.18 -1.39
CA VAL A 113 -8.38 12.32 -0.51
C VAL A 113 -9.18 11.10 -0.06
N LEU A 114 -10.42 11.27 0.37
CA LEU A 114 -11.27 10.15 0.77
C LEU A 114 -11.62 9.24 -0.40
N ASN A 115 -11.89 9.81 -1.58
CA ASN A 115 -12.19 9.03 -2.77
C ASN A 115 -11.02 8.15 -3.19
N ILE A 116 -9.79 8.65 -3.13
CA ILE A 116 -8.60 7.86 -3.54
C ILE A 116 -8.14 6.94 -2.42
N ASN A 117 -7.87 7.49 -1.22
CA ASN A 117 -7.20 6.74 -0.15
C ASN A 117 -8.11 5.72 0.54
N LEU A 118 -9.41 5.98 0.64
CA LEU A 118 -10.34 5.15 1.40
C LEU A 118 -11.31 4.40 0.48
N LYS A 119 -12.12 5.13 -0.29
CA LYS A 119 -13.08 4.50 -1.21
C LYS A 119 -12.38 3.71 -2.31
N GLY A 120 -11.29 4.23 -2.87
CA GLY A 120 -10.49 3.56 -3.89
C GLY A 120 -9.87 2.25 -3.38
N LEU A 121 -9.32 2.27 -2.17
CA LEU A 121 -8.83 1.06 -1.50
C LEU A 121 -9.97 0.05 -1.27
N TRP A 122 -11.11 0.49 -0.78
CA TRP A 122 -12.28 -0.37 -0.61
C TRP A 122 -12.75 -0.97 -1.94
N LEU A 123 -12.78 -0.19 -3.02
CA LEU A 123 -13.11 -0.68 -4.37
C LEU A 123 -12.10 -1.77 -4.80
N CYS A 124 -10.80 -1.55 -4.60
CA CYS A 124 -9.79 -2.58 -4.89
C CYS A 124 -10.11 -3.87 -4.13
N MET A 125 -10.26 -3.81 -2.81
CA MET A 125 -10.60 -4.98 -1.99
C MET A 125 -11.89 -5.66 -2.45
N LYS A 126 -12.93 -4.89 -2.79
CA LYS A 126 -14.22 -5.40 -3.25
C LYS A 126 -14.08 -6.31 -4.48
N TYR A 127 -13.23 -5.94 -5.43
CA TYR A 127 -13.02 -6.69 -6.67
C TYR A 127 -11.88 -7.72 -6.57
N GLU A 128 -10.93 -7.54 -5.66
CA GLU A 128 -9.84 -8.49 -5.38
C GLU A 128 -10.32 -9.74 -4.63
N ILE A 129 -11.11 -9.55 -3.59
CA ILE A 129 -11.52 -10.61 -2.64
C ILE A 129 -12.13 -11.85 -3.34
N PRO A 130 -13.04 -11.73 -4.32
CA PRO A 130 -13.59 -12.90 -5.01
C PRO A 130 -12.55 -13.77 -5.72
N HIS A 131 -11.42 -13.19 -6.13
CA HIS A 131 -10.31 -13.89 -6.77
C HIS A 131 -9.33 -14.45 -5.74
N LEU A 132 -9.02 -13.68 -4.70
CA LEU A 132 -8.15 -14.08 -3.60
C LEU A 132 -8.70 -15.29 -2.84
N LEU A 133 -10.01 -15.35 -2.60
CA LEU A 133 -10.68 -16.48 -1.93
C LEU A 133 -10.55 -17.83 -2.67
N LYS A 134 -10.15 -17.81 -3.94
CA LYS A 134 -9.88 -19.03 -4.72
C LYS A 134 -8.47 -19.56 -4.52
N GLN A 135 -7.61 -18.81 -3.82
CA GLN A 135 -6.20 -19.11 -3.69
C GLN A 135 -5.85 -19.46 -2.24
N PRO A 136 -5.28 -20.64 -1.98
CA PRO A 136 -4.86 -20.99 -0.63
C PRO A 136 -3.73 -20.07 -0.15
N GLY A 137 -3.87 -19.54 1.07
CA GLY A 137 -2.87 -18.66 1.67
C GLY A 137 -2.82 -17.26 1.10
N ALA A 138 -3.88 -16.81 0.44
CA ALA A 138 -3.99 -15.45 -0.08
C ALA A 138 -3.92 -14.39 1.03
N ALA A 139 -3.44 -13.20 0.68
CA ALA A 139 -3.35 -12.10 1.62
C ALA A 139 -3.55 -10.73 0.96
N ILE A 140 -4.15 -9.82 1.72
CA ILE A 140 -4.21 -8.39 1.43
C ILE A 140 -3.33 -7.64 2.43
N VAL A 141 -2.51 -6.73 1.95
CA VAL A 141 -1.78 -5.77 2.77
C VAL A 141 -2.19 -4.35 2.36
N ASN A 142 -2.89 -3.65 3.25
CA ASN A 142 -3.32 -2.28 3.04
C ASN A 142 -2.26 -1.31 3.59
N VAL A 143 -1.87 -0.31 2.80
CA VAL A 143 -0.91 0.70 3.26
C VAL A 143 -1.65 1.86 3.91
N SER A 144 -1.66 1.86 5.26
CA SER A 144 -2.13 2.96 6.06
C SER A 144 -1.02 4.02 6.26
N SER A 145 -0.76 4.43 7.45
CA SER A 145 0.26 5.40 7.89
C SER A 145 0.29 5.43 9.41
N VAL A 146 1.36 5.94 10.03
CA VAL A 146 1.31 6.39 11.43
C VAL A 146 0.19 7.40 11.64
N GLY A 147 -0.13 8.24 10.63
CA GLY A 147 -1.30 9.13 10.62
C GLY A 147 -2.66 8.42 10.58
N GLY A 148 -2.71 7.08 10.49
CA GLY A 148 -3.92 6.28 10.69
C GLY A 148 -4.06 5.76 12.12
N VAL A 149 -3.09 6.04 12.99
CA VAL A 149 -3.05 5.59 14.39
C VAL A 149 -3.03 6.78 15.34
N ASN A 150 -2.30 7.84 15.01
CA ASN A 150 -2.22 9.08 15.80
C ASN A 150 -2.81 10.29 15.05
N GLY A 151 -2.77 11.45 15.69
CA GLY A 151 -3.09 12.75 15.08
C GLY A 151 -1.82 13.56 14.80
N SER A 152 -1.85 14.35 13.74
CA SER A 152 -0.82 15.36 13.45
C SER A 152 -1.39 16.47 12.53
N ALA A 153 -0.61 17.51 12.29
CA ALA A 153 -1.03 18.62 11.42
C ALA A 153 -0.93 18.30 9.90
N LEU A 154 -0.70 17.05 9.50
CA LEU A 154 -0.54 16.65 8.09
C LEU A 154 -1.83 16.73 7.26
N GLY A 155 -2.95 17.11 7.85
CA GLY A 155 -4.22 17.30 7.13
C GLY A 155 -5.31 16.32 7.56
N VAL A 156 -6.48 16.85 7.85
CA VAL A 156 -7.61 16.11 8.43
C VAL A 156 -8.10 14.99 7.51
N ALA A 157 -8.20 15.21 6.20
CA ALA A 157 -8.68 14.22 5.25
C ALA A 157 -7.71 13.03 5.15
N TYR A 158 -6.38 13.29 5.19
CA TYR A 158 -5.39 12.21 5.20
C TYR A 158 -5.54 11.33 6.44
N HIS A 159 -5.62 11.93 7.63
CA HIS A 159 -5.83 11.19 8.89
C HIS A 159 -7.13 10.38 8.86
N ALA A 160 -8.24 11.01 8.50
CA ALA A 160 -9.54 10.33 8.38
C ALA A 160 -9.46 9.12 7.44
N SER A 161 -8.85 9.31 6.25
CA SER A 161 -8.70 8.23 5.28
C SER A 161 -7.84 7.08 5.82
N LYS A 162 -6.70 7.37 6.48
CA LYS A 162 -5.77 6.35 6.97
C LYS A 162 -6.29 5.61 8.21
N HIS A 163 -7.05 6.28 9.09
CA HIS A 163 -7.84 5.61 10.15
C HIS A 163 -8.91 4.71 9.54
N GLY A 164 -9.62 5.18 8.51
CA GLY A 164 -10.61 4.38 7.78
C GLY A 164 -10.01 3.12 7.16
N VAL A 165 -8.78 3.19 6.61
CA VAL A 165 -8.07 2.02 6.09
C VAL A 165 -7.85 0.96 7.16
N ILE A 166 -7.48 1.34 8.38
CA ILE A 166 -7.34 0.41 9.51
C ILE A 166 -8.70 -0.22 9.87
N GLY A 167 -9.76 0.59 9.88
CA GLY A 167 -11.13 0.09 10.13
C GLY A 167 -11.56 -0.95 9.11
N ILE A 168 -11.41 -0.65 7.81
CA ILE A 168 -11.75 -1.59 6.72
C ILE A 168 -10.89 -2.86 6.80
N THR A 169 -9.60 -2.74 7.12
CA THR A 169 -8.69 -3.89 7.29
C THR A 169 -9.21 -4.86 8.34
N ARG A 170 -9.60 -4.34 9.51
CA ARG A 170 -10.13 -5.14 10.62
C ARG A 170 -11.47 -5.80 10.27
N ALA A 171 -12.38 -5.05 9.64
CA ALA A 171 -13.67 -5.57 9.19
C ALA A 171 -13.47 -6.75 8.22
N ALA A 172 -12.67 -6.57 7.18
CA ALA A 172 -12.40 -7.62 6.21
C ALA A 172 -11.68 -8.84 6.82
N ALA A 173 -10.76 -8.62 7.76
CA ALA A 173 -10.09 -9.70 8.47
C ALA A 173 -11.08 -10.59 9.25
N VAL A 174 -12.11 -10.00 9.86
CA VAL A 174 -13.19 -10.73 10.55
C VAL A 174 -14.09 -11.45 9.54
N GLU A 175 -14.49 -10.78 8.46
CA GLU A 175 -15.43 -11.33 7.45
C GLU A 175 -14.86 -12.51 6.67
N TYR A 176 -13.55 -12.48 6.39
CA TYR A 176 -12.92 -13.43 5.46
C TYR A 176 -11.85 -14.33 6.09
N GLY A 177 -11.44 -14.10 7.33
CA GLY A 177 -10.43 -14.91 8.02
C GLY A 177 -10.80 -16.39 8.09
N GLY A 178 -12.07 -16.70 8.44
CA GLY A 178 -12.60 -18.07 8.44
C GLY A 178 -12.69 -18.73 7.05
N LYS A 179 -12.50 -17.95 5.98
CA LYS A 179 -12.45 -18.42 4.58
C LYS A 179 -11.02 -18.53 4.05
N GLY A 180 -10.01 -18.35 4.91
CA GLY A 180 -8.61 -18.52 4.57
C GLY A 180 -7.91 -17.28 3.96
N LEU A 181 -8.57 -16.10 3.91
CA LEU A 181 -7.97 -14.86 3.48
C LEU A 181 -7.48 -14.04 4.69
N ARG A 182 -6.20 -13.67 4.70
CA ARG A 182 -5.64 -12.76 5.70
C ARG A 182 -5.65 -11.34 5.17
N VAL A 183 -6.08 -10.39 6.01
CA VAL A 183 -6.09 -8.97 5.67
C VAL A 183 -5.40 -8.19 6.78
N ASN A 184 -4.28 -7.56 6.46
CA ASN A 184 -3.50 -6.77 7.40
C ASN A 184 -3.20 -5.38 6.83
N ALA A 185 -2.73 -4.49 7.69
CA ALA A 185 -2.23 -3.18 7.28
C ALA A 185 -0.77 -3.01 7.71
N VAL A 186 -0.05 -2.15 7.00
CA VAL A 186 1.18 -1.54 7.48
C VAL A 186 0.92 -0.06 7.76
N ALA A 187 1.57 0.47 8.80
CA ALA A 187 1.55 1.89 9.16
C ALA A 187 2.98 2.45 9.02
N PRO A 188 3.35 2.93 7.82
CA PRO A 188 4.67 3.53 7.61
C PRO A 188 4.84 4.82 8.43
N GLY A 189 6.02 5.01 9.00
CA GLY A 189 6.53 6.30 9.46
C GLY A 189 7.09 7.12 8.31
N SER A 190 8.22 7.78 8.54
CA SER A 190 8.87 8.63 7.53
C SER A 190 9.82 7.83 6.65
N PHE A 191 9.56 7.78 5.35
CA PHE A 191 10.38 7.16 4.31
C PHE A 191 10.68 8.17 3.19
N HIS A 192 11.84 8.08 2.56
CA HIS A 192 12.18 8.92 1.41
C HIS A 192 11.33 8.55 0.19
N THR A 193 10.32 9.37 -0.10
CA THR A 193 9.40 9.23 -1.24
C THR A 193 9.11 10.61 -1.84
N ASP A 194 8.59 10.64 -3.08
CA ASP A 194 8.14 11.91 -3.68
C ASP A 194 7.08 12.61 -2.80
N MET A 195 6.20 11.83 -2.15
CA MET A 195 5.17 12.36 -1.25
C MET A 195 5.80 13.04 -0.02
N SER A 196 6.71 12.35 0.65
CA SER A 196 7.35 12.89 1.86
C SER A 196 8.23 14.11 1.56
N HIS A 197 8.88 14.14 0.39
CA HIS A 197 9.68 15.30 -0.02
C HIS A 197 8.82 16.53 -0.37
N ARG A 198 7.56 16.33 -0.82
CA ARG A 198 6.61 17.44 -0.98
C ARG A 198 6.10 17.96 0.37
N LEU A 199 5.88 17.04 1.33
CA LEU A 199 5.38 17.38 2.68
C LEU A 199 6.46 18.04 3.55
N PHE A 200 7.70 17.57 3.44
CA PHE A 200 8.81 17.98 4.29
C PHE A 200 9.97 18.49 3.43
N PRO A 201 10.13 19.81 3.31
CA PRO A 201 11.31 20.41 2.67
C PRO A 201 12.60 19.90 3.33
N SER A 202 13.73 19.98 2.59
CA SER A 202 15.02 19.49 3.09
C SER A 202 15.44 20.10 4.43
N THR A 203 15.01 21.33 4.71
CA THR A 203 15.24 22.00 6.01
C THR A 203 14.54 21.34 7.20
N MET A 204 13.59 20.46 6.95
CA MET A 204 12.86 19.70 7.99
C MET A 204 13.35 18.25 8.13
N HIS A 205 14.24 17.78 7.25
CA HIS A 205 14.62 16.37 7.22
C HIS A 205 15.22 15.88 8.54
N ASP A 206 16.09 16.67 9.17
CA ASP A 206 16.69 16.31 10.46
C ASP A 206 15.63 16.26 11.58
N ALA A 207 14.70 17.21 11.61
CA ALA A 207 13.62 17.22 12.58
C ALA A 207 12.67 16.01 12.38
N VAL A 208 12.39 15.65 11.13
CA VAL A 208 11.59 14.46 10.81
C VAL A 208 12.34 13.19 11.20
N ALA A 209 13.65 13.10 10.95
CA ALA A 209 14.47 11.98 11.39
C ALA A 209 14.46 11.85 12.92
N ALA A 210 14.64 12.96 13.64
CA ALA A 210 14.63 13.00 15.10
C ALA A 210 13.26 12.72 15.74
N SER A 211 12.17 12.75 14.94
CA SER A 211 10.83 12.45 15.44
C SER A 211 10.60 10.96 15.72
N SER A 212 11.53 10.09 15.39
CA SER A 212 11.48 8.68 15.77
C SER A 212 12.67 8.32 16.67
N PRO A 213 12.52 7.40 17.61
CA PRO A 213 13.62 6.92 18.46
C PRO A 213 14.83 6.39 17.71
N MET A 214 14.65 5.86 16.49
CA MET A 214 15.78 5.42 15.66
C MET A 214 16.57 6.58 15.04
N GLY A 215 16.10 7.82 15.11
CA GLY A 215 16.82 9.02 14.69
C GLY A 215 17.11 9.11 13.19
N ARG A 216 16.38 8.38 12.36
CA ARG A 216 16.57 8.36 10.91
C ARG A 216 15.28 8.12 10.16
N TRP A 217 15.30 8.42 8.88
CA TRP A 217 14.27 7.95 7.94
C TRP A 217 14.39 6.43 7.73
N GLY A 218 13.27 5.77 7.45
CA GLY A 218 13.24 4.38 7.04
C GLY A 218 13.70 4.19 5.60
N GLU A 219 14.35 3.06 5.34
CA GLU A 219 14.70 2.64 3.99
C GLU A 219 13.51 1.91 3.34
N LEU A 220 13.28 2.15 2.04
CA LEU A 220 12.14 1.56 1.33
C LEU A 220 12.13 0.02 1.35
N ASP A 221 13.31 -0.61 1.42
CA ASP A 221 13.43 -2.07 1.54
C ASP A 221 12.98 -2.57 2.92
N GLU A 222 13.01 -1.74 3.98
CA GLU A 222 12.54 -2.13 5.31
C GLU A 222 11.02 -2.30 5.34
N ILE A 223 10.26 -1.36 4.78
CA ILE A 223 8.80 -1.47 4.68
C ILE A 223 8.40 -2.56 3.67
N ALA A 224 9.12 -2.70 2.56
CA ALA A 224 8.86 -3.72 1.56
C ALA A 224 9.05 -5.13 2.13
N SER A 225 10.06 -5.35 2.97
CA SER A 225 10.30 -6.62 3.66
C SER A 225 9.15 -6.98 4.61
N ALA A 226 8.59 -5.99 5.33
CA ALA A 226 7.42 -6.20 6.18
C ALA A 226 6.19 -6.63 5.35
N VAL A 227 5.97 -6.01 4.18
CA VAL A 227 4.89 -6.36 3.26
C VAL A 227 5.07 -7.77 2.70
N VAL A 228 6.27 -8.14 2.27
CA VAL A 228 6.60 -9.51 1.82
C VAL A 228 6.32 -10.53 2.92
N TRP A 229 6.76 -10.27 4.15
CA TRP A 229 6.48 -11.15 5.28
C TRP A 229 4.99 -11.31 5.54
N LEU A 230 4.21 -10.23 5.51
CA LEU A 230 2.74 -10.29 5.68
C LEU A 230 2.05 -11.09 4.56
N CYS A 231 2.59 -11.12 3.35
CA CYS A 231 2.13 -11.99 2.27
C CYS A 231 2.54 -13.46 2.44
N SER A 232 3.62 -13.74 3.17
CA SER A 232 4.22 -15.06 3.29
C SER A 232 3.50 -15.98 4.30
N PRO A 233 3.74 -17.31 4.25
CA PRO A 233 3.27 -18.24 5.27
C PRO A 233 3.80 -17.94 6.68
N GLY A 234 4.92 -17.21 6.81
CA GLY A 234 5.48 -16.79 8.09
C GLY A 234 4.52 -15.88 8.90
N ALA A 235 3.59 -15.22 8.24
CA ALA A 235 2.53 -14.43 8.85
C ALA A 235 1.19 -15.19 8.94
N GLY A 236 1.20 -16.52 8.89
CA GLY A 236 0.00 -17.36 8.77
C GLY A 236 -1.05 -17.20 9.88
N PHE A 237 -0.66 -16.71 11.05
CA PHE A 237 -1.59 -16.43 12.18
C PHE A 237 -1.74 -14.93 12.47
N VAL A 238 -1.30 -14.05 11.53
CA VAL A 238 -1.45 -12.60 11.63
C VAL A 238 -2.60 -12.17 10.74
N ASN A 239 -3.68 -11.67 11.35
CA ASN A 239 -4.89 -11.23 10.65
C ASN A 239 -5.53 -10.04 11.38
N GLY A 240 -5.94 -9.01 10.65
CA GLY A 240 -6.51 -7.78 11.20
C GLY A 240 -5.51 -6.85 11.90
N HIS A 241 -4.22 -7.16 11.80
CA HIS A 241 -3.16 -6.39 12.46
C HIS A 241 -2.76 -5.16 11.64
N THR A 242 -2.35 -4.10 12.34
CA THR A 242 -1.70 -2.93 11.76
C THR A 242 -0.25 -2.91 12.25
N LEU A 243 0.67 -3.29 11.38
CA LEU A 243 2.09 -3.34 11.70
C LEU A 243 2.72 -1.97 11.49
N ALA A 244 3.13 -1.32 12.57
CA ALA A 244 3.91 -0.09 12.49
C ALA A 244 5.33 -0.41 11.97
N VAL A 245 5.77 0.34 10.96
CA VAL A 245 7.14 0.34 10.44
C VAL A 245 7.59 1.79 10.44
N ASP A 246 8.01 2.29 11.61
CA ASP A 246 8.05 3.72 11.90
C ASP A 246 9.25 4.17 12.73
N GLY A 247 10.20 3.28 13.01
CA GLY A 247 11.36 3.57 13.86
C GLY A 247 11.01 3.89 15.31
N GLY A 248 9.82 3.45 15.78
CA GLY A 248 9.32 3.71 17.14
C GLY A 248 8.53 5.02 17.28
N TYR A 249 8.20 5.68 16.20
CA TYR A 249 7.48 6.98 16.21
C TYR A 249 6.18 6.94 17.03
N LEU A 250 5.42 5.86 16.99
CA LEU A 250 4.12 5.77 17.67
C LEU A 250 4.19 5.47 19.16
N ILE A 251 5.35 5.14 19.69
CA ILE A 251 5.51 4.71 21.10
C ILE A 251 6.30 5.70 21.97
N HIS A 252 6.59 6.88 21.41
CA HIS A 252 7.41 7.87 22.12
C HIS A 252 6.76 9.26 22.09
#